data_a512b849e45d49ae1b0461c437bb0e9c
#
_entry.id   a512b849e45d49ae1b0461c437bb0e9c
#
_cell.length_a   1.000
_cell.length_b   1.000
_cell.length_c   1.000
_cell.angle_alpha   90.00
_cell.angle_beta   90.00
_cell.angle_gamma   90.00
#
_symmetry.space_group_name_H-M   'P 1'
#
loop_
_entity.id
_entity.type
_entity.pdbx_description
1 polymer ?
#
loop_
_entity_poly.entity_id
_entity_poly.type
_entity_poly.pdbx_seq_one_letter_code
_entity_poly.pdbx_strand_id
1 'polypeptide(L)'
;MDVIFGRNKEEHPEPIKAEVQGELPTWLQGILLRNGPGMHTIGDTKYNHWFDGLALLHSFTFKNGEVYYRSKYLRSDSYKCNVEANRIVVSEFGTMAYPDPCKNIFAKAFCYLSHTIPEFTDNCLINIMKAGDDFYATTETNFIRKINPQTLETLEKVDYSKYVAVNVATSHPHYDSDGNVLNMGTSIVDKGKTKYILFKIPSSVPEKEKKKSCFKHLEVVCSIPSRSLLQPSYYHSFGITENYIVFIEQPFKLDIVKMATAYIRGVNWASCLAYHKEDKTWFHFVDRKTKKDVSTKFYTDAMVLFHHVNAYEEDGHIIFDIIAYADNSLYDMFYLKNLNKDFEENTKLTSTPICKRFVVPLQYDKDAEVGSNLVTLPCTATAVKEKDGSIYCQPEILCEGIELPHINYDYNGKKYKYVFATEVQWSPVPTKTVKFNVQTKEMLQWGEDHCWPSEPIFVPSPDAREEDDGIILTCIVTSDPNKAPFLLVLDAKTFKELGRATVNIDLHLDLHGRFIPEKDVKTETE
;
A
#
# COMPACT_ATOMS: atom_id res chain seq x y z
N MET A 1 5.57 -15.44 -18.40
CA MET A 1 5.67 -14.74 -17.09
C MET A 1 7.09 -14.58 -16.60
N ASP A 2 8.00 -15.45 -16.99
CA ASP A 2 9.42 -15.32 -16.64
C ASP A 2 10.04 -13.96 -17.06
N VAL A 3 9.59 -13.39 -18.16
CA VAL A 3 10.01 -12.05 -18.62
C VAL A 3 9.65 -10.95 -17.60
N ILE A 4 8.53 -11.10 -16.87
CA ILE A 4 8.06 -10.08 -15.90
C ILE A 4 8.67 -10.34 -14.51
N PHE A 5 8.69 -11.58 -14.04
CA PHE A 5 9.03 -11.95 -12.67
C PHE A 5 10.35 -12.70 -12.49
N GLY A 6 10.90 -13.28 -13.57
CA GLY A 6 12.04 -14.19 -13.48
C GLY A 6 13.42 -13.54 -13.54
N ARG A 7 13.52 -12.28 -13.96
CA ARG A 7 14.79 -11.60 -14.18
C ARG A 7 15.00 -10.46 -13.20
N ASN A 8 16.26 -10.35 -12.71
CA ASN A 8 16.69 -9.12 -12.07
C ASN A 8 16.69 -7.98 -13.09
N LYS A 9 16.23 -6.83 -12.65
CA LYS A 9 16.22 -5.61 -13.47
C LYS A 9 17.52 -4.85 -13.30
N GLU A 10 18.05 -4.30 -14.40
CA GLU A 10 19.17 -3.38 -14.36
C GLU A 10 18.70 -2.00 -13.89
N GLU A 11 19.51 -1.33 -13.08
CA GLU A 11 19.27 0.06 -12.74
C GLU A 11 19.83 1.00 -13.82
N HIS A 12 19.12 2.11 -14.02
CA HIS A 12 19.49 3.18 -14.94
C HIS A 12 19.58 4.50 -14.18
N PRO A 13 20.66 4.75 -13.43
CA PRO A 13 20.77 5.95 -12.58
C PRO A 13 20.91 7.24 -13.38
N GLU A 14 21.44 7.17 -14.60
CA GLU A 14 21.48 8.32 -15.51
C GLU A 14 20.16 8.44 -16.29
N PRO A 15 19.61 9.66 -16.47
CA PRO A 15 18.33 9.84 -17.13
C PRO A 15 18.37 9.40 -18.60
N ILE A 16 17.34 8.65 -18.99
CA ILE A 16 17.12 8.20 -20.37
C ILE A 16 15.94 8.98 -20.92
N LYS A 17 16.15 9.66 -22.05
CA LYS A 17 15.07 10.34 -22.76
C LYS A 17 14.11 9.32 -23.36
N ALA A 18 12.85 9.37 -22.96
CA ALA A 18 11.79 8.56 -23.54
C ALA A 18 11.35 9.09 -24.91
N GLU A 19 10.90 8.20 -25.77
CA GLU A 19 10.25 8.56 -27.01
C GLU A 19 8.77 8.83 -26.75
N VAL A 20 8.34 10.07 -26.96
CA VAL A 20 6.96 10.50 -26.74
C VAL A 20 6.16 10.36 -28.01
N GLN A 21 5.03 9.65 -27.93
CA GLN A 21 4.02 9.54 -28.98
C GLN A 21 2.73 10.20 -28.48
N GLY A 22 2.03 10.94 -29.35
CA GLY A 22 0.86 11.71 -28.96
C GLY A 22 1.20 13.07 -28.37
N GLU A 23 0.23 13.72 -27.75
CA GLU A 23 0.37 15.03 -27.14
C GLU A 23 0.15 14.97 -25.63
N LEU A 24 1.20 15.22 -24.88
CA LEU A 24 1.11 15.35 -23.44
C LEU A 24 0.65 16.76 -23.04
N PRO A 25 -0.14 16.92 -21.97
CA PRO A 25 -0.53 18.25 -21.51
C PRO A 25 0.69 19.11 -21.21
N THR A 26 0.67 20.36 -21.65
CA THR A 26 1.78 21.31 -21.43
C THR A 26 1.99 21.66 -19.96
N TRP A 27 0.94 21.54 -19.15
CA TRP A 27 1.00 21.78 -17.71
C TRP A 27 1.62 20.60 -16.91
N LEU A 28 1.81 19.44 -17.55
CA LEU A 28 2.39 18.27 -16.88
C LEU A 28 3.88 18.49 -16.65
N GLN A 29 4.22 18.91 -15.44
CA GLN A 29 5.57 19.21 -14.99
C GLN A 29 5.79 18.59 -13.62
N GLY A 30 6.85 17.81 -13.44
CA GLY A 30 7.14 17.15 -12.19
C GLY A 30 7.70 15.75 -12.37
N ILE A 31 7.58 14.94 -11.33
CA ILE A 31 8.15 13.60 -11.27
C ILE A 31 7.08 12.60 -10.86
N LEU A 32 6.88 11.57 -11.68
CA LEU A 32 6.19 10.36 -11.26
C LEU A 32 7.21 9.43 -10.64
N LEU A 33 7.15 9.24 -9.33
CA LEU A 33 8.05 8.39 -8.55
C LEU A 33 7.34 7.12 -8.12
N ARG A 34 7.92 5.96 -8.45
CA ARG A 34 7.34 4.64 -8.22
C ARG A 34 8.30 3.74 -7.49
N ASN A 35 7.76 2.75 -6.78
CA ASN A 35 8.50 1.78 -5.99
C ASN A 35 7.98 0.36 -6.24
N GLY A 36 8.85 -0.60 -6.15
CA GLY A 36 8.51 -2.01 -6.29
C GLY A 36 9.73 -2.91 -6.32
N PRO A 37 9.53 -4.24 -6.27
CA PRO A 37 10.64 -5.19 -6.25
C PRO A 37 11.29 -5.32 -7.64
N GLY A 38 12.63 -5.28 -7.71
CA GLY A 38 13.38 -5.37 -8.96
C GLY A 38 14.43 -6.48 -9.01
N MET A 39 14.82 -7.04 -7.88
CA MET A 39 15.85 -8.07 -7.80
C MET A 39 15.40 -9.21 -6.89
N HIS A 40 15.35 -10.43 -7.44
CA HIS A 40 14.90 -11.61 -6.71
C HIS A 40 15.97 -12.71 -6.60
N THR A 41 17.07 -12.59 -7.32
CA THR A 41 18.18 -13.53 -7.29
C THR A 41 19.46 -12.80 -6.93
N ILE A 42 20.19 -13.31 -5.93
CA ILE A 42 21.49 -12.77 -5.50
C ILE A 42 22.46 -13.93 -5.37
N GLY A 43 23.48 -13.95 -6.23
CA GLY A 43 24.36 -15.11 -6.38
C GLY A 43 23.56 -16.37 -6.71
N ASP A 44 23.77 -17.43 -5.95
CA ASP A 44 23.06 -18.71 -6.09
C ASP A 44 21.77 -18.80 -5.28
N THR A 45 21.38 -17.71 -4.60
CA THR A 45 20.18 -17.66 -3.75
C THR A 45 19.05 -16.89 -4.41
N LYS A 46 17.81 -17.30 -4.13
CA LYS A 46 16.61 -16.69 -4.70
C LYS A 46 15.56 -16.46 -3.62
N TYR A 47 14.90 -15.29 -3.65
CA TYR A 47 13.72 -15.06 -2.86
C TYR A 47 12.56 -15.94 -3.32
N ASN A 48 11.69 -16.32 -2.37
CA ASN A 48 10.54 -17.17 -2.64
C ASN A 48 9.32 -16.38 -3.13
N HIS A 49 9.16 -15.17 -2.64
CA HIS A 49 7.96 -14.36 -2.81
C HIS A 49 8.29 -13.07 -3.55
N TRP A 50 7.38 -12.62 -4.42
CA TRP A 50 7.58 -11.40 -5.20
C TRP A 50 7.77 -10.16 -4.33
N PHE A 51 7.04 -10.08 -3.19
CA PHE A 51 7.17 -8.98 -2.23
C PHE A 51 8.49 -8.98 -1.44
N ASP A 52 9.33 -9.99 -1.60
CA ASP A 52 10.64 -10.04 -0.95
C ASP A 52 11.73 -9.33 -1.75
N GLY A 53 11.50 -9.09 -3.04
CA GLY A 53 12.50 -8.54 -3.94
C GLY A 53 13.06 -7.20 -3.46
N LEU A 54 14.33 -6.95 -3.76
CA LEU A 54 14.99 -5.71 -3.39
C LEU A 54 14.34 -4.52 -4.09
N ALA A 55 14.08 -3.46 -3.33
CA ALA A 55 13.40 -2.26 -3.78
C ALA A 55 14.13 -1.58 -4.92
N LEU A 56 13.46 -1.38 -6.04
CA LEU A 56 13.90 -0.62 -7.19
C LEU A 56 13.00 0.60 -7.35
N LEU A 57 13.57 1.77 -7.08
CA LEU A 57 12.91 3.04 -7.34
C LEU A 57 13.03 3.37 -8.82
N HIS A 58 11.98 3.88 -9.42
CA HIS A 58 12.06 4.45 -10.75
C HIS A 58 11.18 5.69 -10.89
N SER A 59 11.54 6.54 -11.85
CA SER A 59 10.86 7.80 -12.05
C SER A 59 10.75 8.17 -13.51
N PHE A 60 9.67 8.87 -13.81
CA PHE A 60 9.47 9.60 -15.07
C PHE A 60 9.40 11.09 -14.74
N THR A 61 10.35 11.86 -15.27
CA THR A 61 10.40 13.31 -15.09
C THR A 61 9.83 13.99 -16.33
N PHE A 62 8.83 14.83 -16.10
CA PHE A 62 8.15 15.58 -17.15
C PHE A 62 8.63 17.02 -17.12
N LYS A 63 9.17 17.50 -18.24
CA LYS A 63 9.63 18.87 -18.38
C LYS A 63 9.48 19.34 -19.83
N ASN A 64 8.68 20.38 -20.04
CA ASN A 64 8.50 21.03 -21.35
C ASN A 64 8.13 20.04 -22.48
N GLY A 65 7.23 19.08 -22.20
CA GLY A 65 6.79 18.05 -23.15
C GLY A 65 7.78 16.91 -23.35
N GLU A 66 8.94 16.94 -22.73
CA GLU A 66 9.91 15.85 -22.71
C GLU A 66 9.73 14.98 -21.47
N VAL A 67 10.07 13.69 -21.61
CA VAL A 67 9.98 12.70 -20.53
C VAL A 67 11.32 11.99 -20.39
N TYR A 68 11.82 11.93 -19.18
CA TYR A 68 13.08 11.27 -18.83
C TYR A 68 12.85 10.19 -17.82
N TYR A 69 13.39 9.00 -18.05
CA TYR A 69 13.31 7.85 -17.17
C TYR A 69 14.60 7.66 -16.40
N ARG A 70 14.48 7.26 -15.15
CA ARG A 70 15.58 6.90 -14.26
C ARG A 70 15.17 5.77 -13.34
N SER A 71 16.11 4.89 -12.98
CA SER A 71 15.90 3.87 -11.96
C SER A 71 17.15 3.63 -11.13
N LYS A 72 16.95 3.30 -9.86
CA LYS A 72 18.04 2.99 -8.94
C LYS A 72 17.56 2.09 -7.82
N TYR A 73 18.31 1.04 -7.51
CA TYR A 73 18.04 0.24 -6.32
C TYR A 73 18.21 1.07 -5.06
N LEU A 74 17.27 0.93 -4.15
CA LEU A 74 17.37 1.51 -2.82
C LEU A 74 18.58 0.90 -2.11
N ARG A 75 19.52 1.74 -1.70
CA ARG A 75 20.73 1.30 -0.97
C ARG A 75 20.39 1.08 0.50
N SER A 76 19.40 0.21 0.75
CA SER A 76 19.03 -0.23 2.09
C SER A 76 20.14 -1.05 2.73
N ASP A 77 20.05 -1.27 4.04
CA ASP A 77 20.97 -2.18 4.73
C ASP A 77 20.80 -3.61 4.20
N SER A 78 19.55 -4.02 3.93
CA SER A 78 19.26 -5.31 3.29
C SER A 78 19.96 -5.47 1.94
N TYR A 79 19.87 -4.45 1.08
CA TYR A 79 20.57 -4.44 -0.21
C TYR A 79 22.08 -4.59 -0.04
N LYS A 80 22.67 -3.76 0.79
CA LYS A 80 24.13 -3.75 1.00
C LYS A 80 24.63 -5.08 1.56
N CYS A 81 23.97 -5.61 2.59
CA CYS A 81 24.34 -6.90 3.19
C CYS A 81 24.25 -8.06 2.20
N ASN A 82 23.16 -8.12 1.44
CA ASN A 82 22.95 -9.21 0.49
C ASN A 82 23.90 -9.14 -0.70
N VAL A 83 24.14 -7.96 -1.26
CA VAL A 83 25.04 -7.77 -2.40
C VAL A 83 26.50 -8.02 -1.99
N GLU A 84 26.93 -7.53 -0.83
CA GLU A 84 28.27 -7.77 -0.30
C GLU A 84 28.54 -9.26 -0.05
N ALA A 85 27.56 -9.95 0.54
CA ALA A 85 27.67 -11.39 0.77
C ALA A 85 27.50 -12.23 -0.50
N ASN A 86 27.07 -11.62 -1.61
CA ASN A 86 26.67 -12.31 -2.85
C ASN A 86 25.68 -13.45 -2.62
N ARG A 87 24.79 -13.28 -1.63
CA ARG A 87 23.69 -14.19 -1.29
C ARG A 87 22.69 -13.49 -0.38
N ILE A 88 21.51 -14.08 -0.24
CA ILE A 88 20.48 -13.58 0.69
C ILE A 88 20.89 -13.92 2.12
N VAL A 89 21.16 -12.89 2.93
CA VAL A 89 21.54 -13.01 4.35
C VAL A 89 20.57 -12.32 5.28
N VAL A 90 19.63 -11.54 4.74
CA VAL A 90 18.57 -10.84 5.49
C VAL A 90 17.24 -11.47 5.16
N SER A 91 16.49 -11.91 6.18
CA SER A 91 15.15 -12.46 6.01
C SER A 91 14.16 -11.40 5.59
N GLU A 92 13.28 -11.78 4.66
CA GLU A 92 12.13 -11.00 4.21
C GLU A 92 10.83 -11.75 4.54
N PHE A 93 9.70 -11.20 4.13
CA PHE A 93 8.37 -11.71 4.46
C PHE A 93 8.18 -13.19 4.09
N GLY A 94 8.49 -13.58 2.86
CA GLY A 94 8.29 -14.94 2.35
C GLY A 94 9.57 -15.78 2.27
N THR A 95 10.71 -15.24 2.69
CA THR A 95 12.02 -15.90 2.60
C THR A 95 12.78 -15.79 3.92
N MET A 96 13.01 -16.95 4.54
CA MET A 96 13.88 -17.04 5.70
C MET A 96 15.34 -17.11 5.22
N ALA A 97 16.19 -16.24 5.76
CA ALA A 97 17.63 -16.26 5.56
C ALA A 97 18.34 -16.61 6.85
N TYR A 98 19.44 -17.34 6.73
CA TYR A 98 20.28 -17.67 7.86
C TYR A 98 21.52 -16.78 7.86
N PRO A 99 21.99 -16.33 9.07
CA PRO A 99 23.20 -15.52 9.16
C PRO A 99 24.40 -16.29 8.59
N ASP A 100 25.43 -15.50 8.23
CA ASP A 100 26.66 -15.99 7.63
C ASP A 100 27.17 -17.26 8.34
N PRO A 101 27.34 -18.39 7.58
CA PRO A 101 27.86 -19.63 8.15
C PRO A 101 29.30 -19.49 8.69
N CYS A 102 30.01 -18.42 8.33
CA CYS A 102 31.38 -18.13 8.85
C CYS A 102 31.39 -17.61 10.29
N LYS A 103 30.25 -17.22 10.87
CA LYS A 103 30.17 -16.87 12.29
C LYS A 103 30.34 -18.12 13.14
N ASN A 104 31.12 -17.98 14.23
CA ASN A 104 31.35 -19.10 15.15
C ASN A 104 30.04 -19.55 15.84
N ILE A 105 30.05 -20.78 16.34
CA ILE A 105 28.86 -21.41 16.92
C ILE A 105 28.26 -20.62 18.11
N PHE A 106 29.11 -19.92 18.88
CA PHE A 106 28.68 -19.08 19.99
C PHE A 106 27.96 -17.81 19.52
N ALA A 107 28.47 -17.15 18.45
CA ALA A 107 27.81 -16.03 17.85
C ALA A 107 26.47 -16.41 17.22
N LYS A 108 26.39 -17.60 16.63
CA LYS A 108 25.12 -18.18 16.14
C LYS A 108 24.14 -18.41 17.29
N ALA A 109 24.57 -19.07 18.37
CA ALA A 109 23.75 -19.34 19.55
C ALA A 109 23.28 -18.03 20.21
N PHE A 110 24.13 -17.02 20.29
CA PHE A 110 23.78 -15.70 20.83
C PHE A 110 22.74 -14.99 19.94
N CYS A 111 22.87 -15.06 18.62
CA CYS A 111 21.87 -14.55 17.70
C CYS A 111 20.52 -15.27 17.87
N TYR A 112 20.53 -16.59 18.08
CA TYR A 112 19.31 -17.36 18.34
C TYR A 112 18.61 -16.98 19.65
N LEU A 113 19.37 -16.66 20.68
CA LEU A 113 18.86 -16.37 22.03
C LEU A 113 18.46 -14.90 22.20
N SER A 114 19.02 -13.98 21.42
CA SER A 114 18.74 -12.54 21.53
C SER A 114 17.51 -12.09 20.74
N HIS A 115 16.99 -12.90 19.82
CA HIS A 115 15.85 -12.55 18.95
C HIS A 115 14.55 -13.12 19.49
N THR A 116 14.02 -12.51 20.55
CA THR A 116 12.66 -12.80 21.02
C THR A 116 11.58 -12.19 20.13
N ILE A 117 11.90 -11.11 19.41
CA ILE A 117 11.09 -10.56 18.30
C ILE A 117 12.05 -10.42 17.11
N PRO A 118 11.69 -10.96 15.92
CA PRO A 118 12.56 -10.85 14.75
C PRO A 118 12.83 -9.39 14.42
N GLU A 119 14.08 -9.08 14.09
CA GLU A 119 14.46 -7.77 13.57
C GLU A 119 13.89 -7.63 12.17
N PHE A 120 13.08 -6.60 11.95
CA PHE A 120 12.47 -6.34 10.67
C PHE A 120 13.45 -5.65 9.71
N THR A 121 13.19 -5.82 8.43
CA THR A 121 14.04 -5.32 7.33
C THR A 121 13.74 -3.87 6.98
N ASP A 122 14.72 -3.19 6.39
CA ASP A 122 14.57 -1.88 5.79
C ASP A 122 14.46 -1.93 4.25
N ASN A 123 14.13 -3.09 3.69
CA ASN A 123 13.83 -3.21 2.26
C ASN A 123 12.50 -2.51 1.94
N CYS A 124 12.55 -1.20 1.77
CA CYS A 124 11.39 -0.32 1.61
C CYS A 124 10.90 -0.33 0.16
N LEU A 125 10.19 -1.38 -0.23
CA LEU A 125 9.81 -1.65 -1.61
C LEU A 125 8.36 -1.28 -1.96
N ILE A 126 7.54 -0.83 -1.00
CA ILE A 126 6.09 -0.79 -1.21
C ILE A 126 5.60 0.54 -1.78
N ASN A 127 5.92 1.66 -1.14
CA ASN A 127 5.31 2.94 -1.48
C ASN A 127 6.29 4.11 -1.30
N ILE A 128 5.80 5.30 -1.62
CA ILE A 128 6.49 6.59 -1.42
C ILE A 128 5.63 7.47 -0.53
N MET A 129 6.20 7.98 0.55
CA MET A 129 5.56 8.89 1.49
C MET A 129 6.24 10.25 1.47
N LYS A 130 5.44 11.31 1.55
CA LYS A 130 5.93 12.67 1.79
C LYS A 130 5.76 13.02 3.26
N ALA A 131 6.82 13.41 3.94
CA ALA A 131 6.79 13.92 5.31
C ALA A 131 7.57 15.22 5.40
N GLY A 132 6.90 16.31 5.72
CA GLY A 132 7.44 17.65 5.54
C GLY A 132 7.72 17.92 4.07
N ASP A 133 8.94 18.33 3.76
CA ASP A 133 9.40 18.55 2.38
C ASP A 133 10.18 17.36 1.81
N ASP A 134 10.28 16.28 2.57
CA ASP A 134 11.11 15.13 2.24
C ASP A 134 10.27 13.94 1.78
N PHE A 135 10.90 13.06 1.00
CA PHE A 135 10.28 11.85 0.46
C PHE A 135 10.96 10.60 1.01
N TYR A 136 10.16 9.59 1.29
CA TYR A 136 10.59 8.34 1.90
C TYR A 136 10.06 7.15 1.14
N ALA A 137 10.92 6.17 0.88
CA ALA A 137 10.52 4.84 0.50
C ALA A 137 10.05 4.08 1.75
N THR A 138 8.93 3.38 1.65
CA THR A 138 8.26 2.74 2.78
C THR A 138 8.03 1.25 2.59
N THR A 139 7.85 0.57 3.70
CA THR A 139 7.46 -0.83 3.78
C THR A 139 6.62 -1.06 5.05
N GLU A 140 6.17 -2.28 5.28
CA GLU A 140 5.33 -2.63 6.45
C GLU A 140 6.16 -3.04 7.67
N THR A 141 7.26 -2.37 7.92
CA THR A 141 8.09 -2.55 9.10
C THR A 141 8.17 -1.27 9.92
N ASN A 142 9.07 -1.21 10.88
CA ASN A 142 9.37 0.02 11.63
C ASN A 142 10.35 0.96 10.90
N PHE A 143 10.84 0.58 9.72
CA PHE A 143 11.82 1.38 8.97
C PHE A 143 11.23 2.04 7.74
N ILE A 144 11.71 3.25 7.47
CA ILE A 144 11.55 3.97 6.21
C ILE A 144 12.91 4.53 5.78
N ARG A 145 13.07 4.80 4.48
CA ARG A 145 14.30 5.36 3.93
C ARG A 145 14.01 6.68 3.23
N LYS A 146 14.68 7.73 3.68
CA LYS A 146 14.67 9.02 2.98
C LYS A 146 15.39 8.87 1.64
N ILE A 147 14.83 9.47 0.61
CA ILE A 147 15.33 9.41 -0.76
C ILE A 147 15.37 10.81 -1.39
N ASN A 148 16.27 10.99 -2.34
CA ASN A 148 16.26 12.15 -3.20
C ASN A 148 15.35 11.83 -4.42
N PRO A 149 14.23 12.54 -4.62
CA PRO A 149 13.29 12.21 -5.72
C PRO A 149 13.85 12.50 -7.11
N GLN A 150 14.86 13.36 -7.25
CA GLN A 150 15.48 13.70 -8.53
C GLN A 150 16.55 12.68 -8.92
N THR A 151 17.42 12.28 -7.99
CA THR A 151 18.55 11.39 -8.26
C THR A 151 18.29 9.94 -7.90
N LEU A 152 17.24 9.68 -7.11
CA LEU A 152 16.89 8.38 -6.50
C LEU A 152 17.95 7.88 -5.50
N GLU A 153 18.82 8.74 -5.03
CA GLU A 153 19.78 8.40 -3.98
C GLU A 153 19.09 8.06 -2.68
N THR A 154 19.61 7.03 -2.01
CA THR A 154 19.18 6.64 -0.66
C THR A 154 19.88 7.53 0.37
N LEU A 155 19.09 8.17 1.19
CA LEU A 155 19.57 9.04 2.28
C LEU A 155 19.35 8.35 3.63
N GLU A 156 18.88 9.07 4.63
CA GLU A 156 18.77 8.60 6.01
C GLU A 156 17.79 7.42 6.17
N LYS A 157 18.14 6.56 7.11
CA LYS A 157 17.26 5.53 7.65
C LYS A 157 16.51 6.08 8.85
N VAL A 158 15.20 5.96 8.85
CA VAL A 158 14.34 6.35 9.98
C VAL A 158 13.71 5.10 10.58
N ASP A 159 13.83 4.99 11.90
CA ASP A 159 13.20 3.95 12.69
C ASP A 159 12.06 4.56 13.50
N TYR A 160 10.83 4.22 13.15
CA TYR A 160 9.64 4.70 13.86
C TYR A 160 9.69 4.38 15.36
N SER A 161 10.25 3.24 15.74
CA SER A 161 10.29 2.78 17.13
C SER A 161 11.06 3.72 18.07
N LYS A 162 11.88 4.61 17.53
CA LYS A 162 12.56 5.67 18.28
C LYS A 162 11.65 6.84 18.67
N TYR A 163 10.48 6.94 18.04
CA TYR A 163 9.57 8.07 18.21
C TYR A 163 8.19 7.65 18.70
N VAL A 164 7.78 6.43 18.42
CA VAL A 164 6.49 5.86 18.79
C VAL A 164 6.66 4.35 19.03
N ALA A 165 5.93 3.82 20.00
CA ALA A 165 6.02 2.41 20.36
C ALA A 165 5.29 1.52 19.34
N VAL A 166 5.84 1.38 18.13
CA VAL A 166 5.36 0.49 17.08
C VAL A 166 6.45 -0.43 16.59
N ASN A 167 6.10 -1.68 16.32
CA ASN A 167 6.98 -2.69 15.73
C ASN A 167 6.85 -2.72 14.21
N VAL A 168 5.67 -2.42 13.70
CA VAL A 168 5.34 -2.35 12.28
C VAL A 168 4.41 -1.17 12.02
N ALA A 169 4.48 -0.59 10.85
CA ALA A 169 3.61 0.50 10.42
C ALA A 169 3.14 0.29 8.98
N THR A 170 2.00 0.85 8.60
CA THR A 170 1.49 0.70 7.23
C THR A 170 2.33 1.50 6.24
N SER A 171 2.31 1.08 4.97
CA SER A 171 2.85 1.83 3.84
C SER A 171 1.79 2.68 3.12
N HIS A 172 0.59 2.78 3.70
CA HIS A 172 -0.53 3.56 3.16
C HIS A 172 -0.96 4.66 4.13
N PRO A 173 -0.10 5.64 4.41
CA PRO A 173 -0.47 6.76 5.26
C PRO A 173 -1.52 7.63 4.58
N HIS A 174 -2.27 8.37 5.39
CA HIS A 174 -3.11 9.46 4.94
C HIS A 174 -2.48 10.81 5.22
N TYR A 175 -3.02 11.84 4.59
CA TYR A 175 -2.60 13.23 4.77
C TYR A 175 -3.82 14.06 5.13
N ASP A 176 -3.69 14.93 6.11
CA ASP A 176 -4.74 15.90 6.42
C ASP A 176 -4.62 17.16 5.53
N SER A 177 -5.54 18.10 5.70
CA SER A 177 -5.58 19.34 4.91
C SER A 177 -4.32 20.21 5.06
N ASP A 178 -3.60 20.08 6.17
CA ASP A 178 -2.37 20.81 6.46
C ASP A 178 -1.12 20.06 5.96
N GLY A 179 -1.30 18.90 5.33
CA GLY A 179 -0.23 18.05 4.83
C GLY A 179 0.46 17.20 5.90
N ASN A 180 -0.08 17.17 7.12
CA ASN A 180 0.44 16.26 8.16
C ASN A 180 0.19 14.81 7.76
N VAL A 181 1.15 13.95 8.05
CA VAL A 181 1.01 12.50 7.84
C VAL A 181 0.24 11.89 8.99
N LEU A 182 -0.80 11.13 8.66
CA LEU A 182 -1.51 10.26 9.59
C LEU A 182 -1.20 8.82 9.19
N ASN A 183 -0.66 8.03 10.12
CA ASN A 183 -0.36 6.63 9.85
C ASN A 183 -0.68 5.74 11.04
N MET A 184 -0.81 4.46 10.79
CA MET A 184 -1.07 3.45 11.80
C MET A 184 0.05 2.44 11.90
N GLY A 185 0.29 1.96 13.10
CA GLY A 185 1.21 0.89 13.38
C GLY A 185 0.74 0.01 14.53
N THR A 186 1.38 -1.13 14.70
CA THR A 186 1.05 -2.09 15.75
C THR A 186 2.18 -2.13 16.78
N SER A 187 1.80 -1.97 18.04
CA SER A 187 2.66 -2.15 19.20
C SER A 187 2.42 -3.54 19.76
N ILE A 188 3.42 -4.42 19.61
CA ILE A 188 3.30 -5.83 19.94
C ILE A 188 3.84 -6.06 21.36
N VAL A 189 2.97 -6.52 22.25
CA VAL A 189 3.30 -6.93 23.64
C VAL A 189 4.14 -5.86 24.38
N ASP A 190 3.81 -4.59 24.18
CA ASP A 190 4.42 -3.50 24.94
C ASP A 190 3.75 -3.37 26.31
N LYS A 191 4.54 -3.53 27.40
CA LYS A 191 4.04 -3.50 28.77
C LYS A 191 2.84 -4.44 29.02
N GLY A 192 2.89 -5.63 28.41
CA GLY A 192 1.84 -6.63 28.51
C GLY A 192 0.56 -6.34 27.71
N LYS A 193 0.62 -5.42 26.75
CA LYS A 193 -0.52 -5.06 25.88
C LYS A 193 -0.08 -5.04 24.43
N THR A 194 -0.99 -5.42 23.55
CA THR A 194 -0.87 -5.23 22.10
C THR A 194 -1.93 -4.25 21.65
N LYS A 195 -1.55 -3.24 20.89
CA LYS A 195 -2.45 -2.16 20.45
C LYS A 195 -2.10 -1.67 19.05
N TYR A 196 -3.12 -1.13 18.41
CA TYR A 196 -3.01 -0.41 17.16
C TYR A 196 -2.90 1.08 17.47
N ILE A 197 -1.88 1.73 16.96
CA ILE A 197 -1.57 3.12 17.29
C ILE A 197 -1.75 3.96 16.04
N LEU A 198 -2.57 5.00 16.14
CA LEU A 198 -2.61 6.08 15.16
C LEU A 198 -1.64 7.18 15.61
N PHE A 199 -0.75 7.57 14.73
CA PHE A 199 0.20 8.64 14.98
C PHE A 199 0.22 9.67 13.86
N LYS A 200 0.66 10.88 14.19
CA LYS A 200 0.72 12.03 13.31
C LYS A 200 2.15 12.55 13.22
N ILE A 201 2.62 12.77 12.01
CA ILE A 201 3.90 13.43 11.73
C ILE A 201 3.58 14.82 11.17
N PRO A 202 4.00 15.92 11.84
CA PRO A 202 3.68 17.25 11.37
C PRO A 202 4.38 17.57 10.04
N SER A 203 3.68 18.32 9.18
CA SER A 203 4.20 18.77 7.88
C SER A 203 5.22 19.90 8.00
N SER A 204 5.20 20.64 9.11
CA SER A 204 6.12 21.73 9.37
C SER A 204 6.57 21.71 10.83
N VAL A 205 7.77 22.20 11.07
CA VAL A 205 8.35 22.38 12.40
C VAL A 205 8.60 23.87 12.66
N PRO A 206 8.60 24.33 13.93
CA PRO A 206 8.93 25.72 14.25
C PRO A 206 10.28 26.15 13.63
N GLU A 207 10.38 27.39 13.17
CA GLU A 207 11.59 27.91 12.49
C GLU A 207 12.88 27.67 13.27
N LYS A 208 12.81 27.80 14.60
CA LYS A 208 13.94 27.53 15.50
C LYS A 208 14.40 26.07 15.48
N GLU A 209 13.60 25.17 14.93
CA GLU A 209 13.84 23.74 14.91
C GLU A 209 13.91 23.15 13.48
N LYS A 210 13.95 24.01 12.44
CA LYS A 210 14.01 23.60 11.02
C LYS A 210 15.15 22.62 10.70
N LYS A 211 16.21 22.61 11.51
CA LYS A 211 17.31 21.63 11.38
C LYS A 211 17.01 20.28 12.02
N LYS A 212 15.90 20.15 12.77
CA LYS A 212 15.50 18.90 13.40
C LYS A 212 14.50 18.16 12.51
N SER A 213 14.61 16.85 12.48
CA SER A 213 13.65 16.00 11.77
C SER A 213 12.24 16.21 12.29
N CYS A 214 11.24 16.26 11.37
CA CYS A 214 9.82 16.33 11.72
C CYS A 214 9.36 15.14 12.58
N PHE A 215 10.04 14.00 12.53
CA PHE A 215 9.75 12.83 13.35
C PHE A 215 9.91 13.08 14.86
N LYS A 216 10.74 14.04 15.26
CA LYS A 216 10.87 14.44 16.67
C LYS A 216 9.61 15.06 17.25
N HIS A 217 8.73 15.54 16.39
CA HIS A 217 7.43 16.11 16.73
C HIS A 217 6.27 15.14 16.46
N LEU A 218 6.58 13.87 16.20
CA LEU A 218 5.59 12.82 16.05
C LEU A 218 4.77 12.70 17.33
N GLU A 219 3.46 12.66 17.20
CA GLU A 219 2.54 12.51 18.33
C GLU A 219 1.61 11.31 18.13
N VAL A 220 1.31 10.62 19.22
CA VAL A 220 0.29 9.58 19.25
C VAL A 220 -1.08 10.26 19.30
N VAL A 221 -1.93 9.99 18.31
CA VAL A 221 -3.29 10.53 18.25
C VAL A 221 -4.22 9.69 19.11
N CYS A 222 -4.20 8.38 18.94
CA CYS A 222 -5.00 7.44 19.73
C CYS A 222 -4.39 6.04 19.68
N SER A 223 -4.90 5.17 20.55
CA SER A 223 -4.58 3.75 20.50
C SER A 223 -5.85 2.92 20.68
N ILE A 224 -5.91 1.81 19.94
CA ILE A 224 -7.00 0.84 20.01
C ILE A 224 -6.40 -0.46 20.54
N PRO A 225 -6.89 -1.02 21.66
CA PRO A 225 -6.39 -2.30 22.15
C PRO A 225 -6.72 -3.42 21.18
N SER A 226 -5.76 -4.28 20.91
CA SER A 226 -6.01 -5.50 20.14
C SER A 226 -6.93 -6.44 20.92
N ARG A 227 -7.82 -7.11 20.23
CA ARG A 227 -8.69 -8.13 20.82
C ARG A 227 -7.91 -9.36 21.31
N SER A 228 -6.70 -9.57 20.79
CA SER A 228 -5.80 -10.63 21.22
C SER A 228 -4.40 -10.07 21.48
N LEU A 229 -3.80 -10.49 22.58
CA LEU A 229 -2.44 -10.12 22.95
C LEU A 229 -1.39 -10.73 21.98
N LEU A 230 -1.58 -12.00 21.62
CA LEU A 230 -0.60 -12.81 20.89
C LEU A 230 -0.98 -13.08 19.43
N GLN A 231 -2.17 -12.65 19.02
CA GLN A 231 -2.65 -12.79 17.64
C GLN A 231 -3.31 -11.48 17.16
N PRO A 232 -2.55 -10.40 17.06
CA PRO A 232 -3.09 -9.15 16.53
C PRO A 232 -3.48 -9.29 15.06
N SER A 233 -4.43 -8.46 14.63
CA SER A 233 -4.81 -8.33 13.23
C SER A 233 -3.64 -7.79 12.41
N TYR A 234 -3.36 -8.44 11.28
CA TYR A 234 -2.61 -7.83 10.21
C TYR A 234 -3.53 -6.88 9.46
N TYR A 235 -3.04 -5.70 9.12
CA TYR A 235 -3.73 -4.73 8.29
C TYR A 235 -2.75 -3.98 7.40
N HIS A 236 -3.18 -3.65 6.19
CA HIS A 236 -2.35 -3.07 5.15
C HIS A 236 -2.60 -1.56 4.99
N SER A 237 -3.84 -1.14 5.24
CA SER A 237 -4.30 0.24 5.11
C SER A 237 -5.44 0.55 6.08
N PHE A 238 -5.85 1.80 6.11
CA PHE A 238 -6.98 2.28 6.90
C PHE A 238 -7.67 3.43 6.16
N GLY A 239 -8.83 3.87 6.64
CA GLY A 239 -9.59 4.96 6.05
C GLY A 239 -9.66 6.17 6.98
N ILE A 240 -9.90 7.33 6.41
CA ILE A 240 -10.23 8.54 7.16
C ILE A 240 -11.43 9.25 6.53
N THR A 241 -12.27 9.83 7.38
CA THR A 241 -13.29 10.80 7.01
C THR A 241 -12.90 12.17 7.54
N GLU A 242 -13.75 13.15 7.37
CA GLU A 242 -13.52 14.48 7.97
C GLU A 242 -13.34 14.40 9.49
N ASN A 243 -14.18 13.60 10.18
CA ASN A 243 -14.20 13.54 11.64
C ASN A 243 -13.75 12.22 12.24
N TYR A 244 -13.58 11.17 11.45
CA TYR A 244 -13.28 9.83 11.95
C TYR A 244 -12.10 9.17 11.27
N ILE A 245 -11.44 8.29 12.00
CA ILE A 245 -10.54 7.27 11.49
C ILE A 245 -11.33 5.97 11.38
N VAL A 246 -11.21 5.29 10.26
CA VAL A 246 -11.84 4.00 10.00
C VAL A 246 -10.77 2.92 10.02
N PHE A 247 -10.80 2.09 11.04
CA PHE A 247 -9.89 0.97 11.18
C PHE A 247 -10.65 -0.36 11.18
N ILE A 248 -10.22 -1.29 10.35
CA ILE A 248 -10.82 -2.61 10.24
C ILE A 248 -9.90 -3.64 10.85
N GLU A 249 -10.31 -4.19 11.98
CA GLU A 249 -9.63 -5.28 12.65
C GLU A 249 -10.10 -6.61 12.04
N GLN A 250 -9.43 -7.02 10.98
CA GLN A 250 -9.76 -8.22 10.22
C GLN A 250 -9.22 -9.48 10.90
N PRO A 251 -9.86 -10.66 10.69
CA PRO A 251 -9.42 -11.92 11.27
C PRO A 251 -8.28 -12.60 10.49
N PHE A 252 -7.46 -11.83 9.83
CA PHE A 252 -6.20 -12.24 9.25
C PHE A 252 -5.11 -11.84 10.24
N LYS A 253 -4.62 -12.82 11.01
CA LYS A 253 -3.89 -12.57 12.25
C LYS A 253 -2.44 -12.98 12.16
N LEU A 254 -1.62 -12.20 12.85
CA LEU A 254 -0.20 -12.46 13.03
C LEU A 254 0.01 -13.24 14.33
N ASP A 255 0.50 -14.47 14.23
CA ASP A 255 0.82 -15.30 15.39
C ASP A 255 2.19 -14.94 15.94
N ILE A 256 2.21 -14.19 17.04
CA ILE A 256 3.44 -13.67 17.64
C ILE A 256 4.32 -14.79 18.19
N VAL A 257 3.73 -15.86 18.74
CA VAL A 257 4.48 -17.01 19.25
C VAL A 257 5.17 -17.75 18.10
N LYS A 258 4.47 -17.96 17.00
CA LYS A 258 5.07 -18.53 15.79
C LYS A 258 6.17 -17.66 15.22
N MET A 259 6.00 -16.34 15.20
CA MET A 259 7.03 -15.41 14.75
C MET A 259 8.29 -15.48 15.62
N ALA A 260 8.13 -15.48 16.94
CA ALA A 260 9.26 -15.55 17.86
C ALA A 260 10.08 -16.85 17.72
N THR A 261 9.44 -17.93 17.27
CA THR A 261 10.08 -19.24 17.05
C THR A 261 10.38 -19.54 15.58
N ALA A 262 10.02 -18.66 14.66
CA ALA A 262 10.12 -18.88 13.21
C ALA A 262 11.55 -19.22 12.77
N TYR A 263 12.53 -18.51 13.31
CA TYR A 263 13.93 -18.72 13.00
C TYR A 263 14.43 -20.11 13.40
N ILE A 264 14.06 -20.56 14.61
CA ILE A 264 14.44 -21.90 15.13
C ILE A 264 13.75 -22.99 14.31
N ARG A 265 12.50 -22.77 13.92
CA ARG A 265 11.72 -23.73 13.12
C ARG A 265 12.04 -23.70 11.63
N GLY A 266 12.86 -22.75 11.17
CA GLY A 266 13.22 -22.59 9.77
C GLY A 266 12.04 -22.23 8.86
N VAL A 267 11.07 -21.49 9.38
CA VAL A 267 9.88 -21.03 8.63
C VAL A 267 9.90 -19.54 8.43
N ASN A 268 9.31 -19.08 7.33
CA ASN A 268 9.21 -17.64 7.01
C ASN A 268 8.10 -16.94 7.82
N TRP A 269 8.12 -15.62 7.84
CA TRP A 269 7.10 -14.83 8.56
C TRP A 269 5.73 -14.91 7.92
N ALA A 270 5.65 -15.10 6.59
CA ALA A 270 4.38 -15.29 5.90
C ALA A 270 3.60 -16.48 6.46
N SER A 271 4.29 -17.54 6.87
CA SER A 271 3.68 -18.72 7.49
C SER A 271 3.12 -18.47 8.91
N CYS A 272 3.45 -17.33 9.51
CA CYS A 272 2.93 -16.90 10.80
C CYS A 272 1.62 -16.10 10.68
N LEU A 273 1.19 -15.78 9.47
CA LEU A 273 -0.12 -15.19 9.18
C LEU A 273 -1.15 -16.29 8.98
N ALA A 274 -2.28 -16.16 9.64
CA ALA A 274 -3.38 -17.12 9.54
C ALA A 274 -4.73 -16.41 9.41
N TYR A 275 -5.54 -16.87 8.47
CA TYR A 275 -6.91 -16.42 8.28
C TYR A 275 -7.87 -17.28 9.11
N HIS A 276 -8.61 -16.63 10.01
CA HIS A 276 -9.57 -17.25 10.90
C HIS A 276 -10.99 -17.01 10.39
N LYS A 277 -11.43 -17.82 9.45
CA LYS A 277 -12.73 -17.68 8.78
C LYS A 277 -13.95 -17.76 9.71
N GLU A 278 -13.77 -18.31 10.90
CA GLU A 278 -14.85 -18.41 11.91
C GLU A 278 -14.98 -17.15 12.77
N ASP A 279 -14.01 -16.24 12.69
CA ASP A 279 -14.01 -15.00 13.45
C ASP A 279 -14.74 -13.88 12.70
N LYS A 280 -15.06 -12.83 13.43
CA LYS A 280 -15.69 -11.63 12.89
C LYS A 280 -14.64 -10.62 12.44
N THR A 281 -15.01 -9.78 11.50
CA THR A 281 -14.26 -8.56 11.14
C THR A 281 -14.86 -7.39 11.89
N TRP A 282 -14.08 -6.73 12.73
CA TRP A 282 -14.54 -5.63 13.60
C TRP A 282 -14.21 -4.28 12.99
N PHE A 283 -15.16 -3.35 13.04
CA PHE A 283 -14.99 -1.98 12.59
C PHE A 283 -14.77 -1.05 13.78
N HIS A 284 -13.73 -0.23 13.71
CA HIS A 284 -13.43 0.81 14.68
C HIS A 284 -13.56 2.17 14.03
N PHE A 285 -14.27 3.06 14.69
CA PHE A 285 -14.46 4.44 14.25
C PHE A 285 -13.96 5.36 15.36
N VAL A 286 -12.79 5.95 15.16
CA VAL A 286 -12.17 6.82 16.15
C VAL A 286 -12.49 8.26 15.80
N ASP A 287 -13.14 8.96 16.72
CA ASP A 287 -13.41 10.39 16.59
C ASP A 287 -12.07 11.15 16.63
N ARG A 288 -11.76 11.88 15.57
CA ARG A 288 -10.49 12.61 15.44
C ARG A 288 -10.34 13.75 16.43
N LYS A 289 -11.44 14.30 16.93
CA LYS A 289 -11.46 15.40 17.90
C LYS A 289 -11.31 14.89 19.32
N THR A 290 -12.12 13.90 19.72
CA THR A 290 -12.09 13.33 21.07
C THR A 290 -11.01 12.27 21.24
N LYS A 291 -10.48 11.74 20.14
CA LYS A 291 -9.47 10.67 20.10
C LYS A 291 -9.95 9.35 20.70
N LYS A 292 -11.26 9.13 20.72
CA LYS A 292 -11.91 7.93 21.29
C LYS A 292 -12.60 7.12 20.21
N ASP A 293 -12.48 5.79 20.35
CA ASP A 293 -13.26 4.85 19.56
C ASP A 293 -14.74 4.89 19.96
N VAL A 294 -15.63 4.70 19.00
CA VAL A 294 -17.06 4.59 19.23
C VAL A 294 -17.34 3.35 20.06
N SER A 295 -18.17 3.48 21.09
CA SER A 295 -18.46 2.39 22.04
C SER A 295 -19.29 1.26 21.43
N THR A 296 -20.14 1.56 20.45
CA THR A 296 -20.93 0.56 19.74
C THR A 296 -20.02 -0.39 18.97
N LYS A 297 -20.29 -1.69 19.05
CA LYS A 297 -19.54 -2.73 18.34
C LYS A 297 -20.18 -3.01 16.98
N PHE A 298 -19.48 -2.61 15.93
CA PHE A 298 -19.86 -2.89 14.53
C PHE A 298 -18.97 -4.01 13.98
N TYR A 299 -19.57 -4.95 13.27
CA TYR A 299 -18.83 -6.06 12.68
C TYR A 299 -19.47 -6.54 11.37
N THR A 300 -18.71 -7.30 10.63
CA THR A 300 -19.17 -8.06 9.47
C THR A 300 -18.57 -9.46 9.48
N ASP A 301 -18.93 -10.28 8.50
CA ASP A 301 -18.35 -11.61 8.32
C ASP A 301 -16.84 -11.54 8.09
N ALA A 302 -16.16 -12.66 8.34
CA ALA A 302 -14.74 -12.77 8.11
C ALA A 302 -14.39 -12.44 6.66
N MET A 303 -13.40 -11.58 6.47
CA MET A 303 -12.86 -11.20 5.17
C MET A 303 -11.39 -10.81 5.29
N VAL A 304 -10.70 -10.75 4.18
CA VAL A 304 -9.35 -10.22 4.07
C VAL A 304 -9.38 -9.01 3.16
N LEU A 305 -8.77 -7.92 3.57
CA LEU A 305 -8.60 -6.72 2.74
C LEU A 305 -7.17 -6.20 2.82
N PHE A 306 -6.75 -5.53 1.76
CA PHE A 306 -5.48 -4.81 1.69
C PHE A 306 -5.72 -3.32 1.54
N HIS A 307 -6.54 -2.91 0.59
CA HIS A 307 -6.73 -1.52 0.21
C HIS A 307 -8.10 -0.98 0.61
N HIS A 308 -8.07 0.15 1.31
CA HIS A 308 -9.21 1.06 1.41
C HIS A 308 -9.26 1.93 0.16
N VAL A 309 -10.45 2.19 -0.32
CA VAL A 309 -10.68 3.09 -1.46
C VAL A 309 -10.92 4.51 -0.98
N ASN A 310 -11.96 4.71 -0.21
CA ASN A 310 -12.31 5.99 0.41
C ASN A 310 -13.32 5.79 1.55
N ALA A 311 -13.49 6.83 2.35
CA ALA A 311 -14.50 6.88 3.41
C ALA A 311 -15.04 8.31 3.54
N TYR A 312 -16.32 8.46 3.84
CA TYR A 312 -16.94 9.77 4.06
C TYR A 312 -18.18 9.66 4.96
N GLU A 313 -18.66 10.80 5.39
CA GLU A 313 -19.83 10.92 6.28
C GLU A 313 -21.01 11.49 5.52
N GLU A 314 -22.20 10.92 5.74
CA GLU A 314 -23.46 11.38 5.17
C GLU A 314 -24.62 11.05 6.11
N ASP A 315 -25.38 12.06 6.53
CA ASP A 315 -26.60 11.90 7.34
C ASP A 315 -26.46 10.96 8.55
N GLY A 316 -25.43 11.19 9.35
CA GLY A 316 -25.16 10.39 10.56
C GLY A 316 -24.57 9.01 10.31
N HIS A 317 -24.20 8.70 9.07
CA HIS A 317 -23.55 7.46 8.68
C HIS A 317 -22.09 7.68 8.32
N ILE A 318 -21.26 6.66 8.49
CA ILE A 318 -19.98 6.54 7.80
C ILE A 318 -20.17 5.57 6.64
N ILE A 319 -19.77 6.01 5.45
CA ILE A 319 -19.74 5.20 4.24
C ILE A 319 -18.27 4.95 3.92
N PHE A 320 -17.88 3.69 3.75
CA PHE A 320 -16.52 3.38 3.35
C PHE A 320 -16.48 2.25 2.32
N ASP A 321 -15.59 2.43 1.35
CA ASP A 321 -15.38 1.53 0.25
C ASP A 321 -14.03 0.84 0.39
N ILE A 322 -14.03 -0.47 0.26
CA ILE A 322 -12.85 -1.33 0.41
C ILE A 322 -12.81 -2.38 -0.69
N ILE A 323 -11.63 -2.94 -0.91
CA ILE A 323 -11.46 -4.11 -1.76
C ILE A 323 -11.17 -5.31 -0.87
N ALA A 324 -12.09 -6.27 -0.88
CA ALA A 324 -12.07 -7.41 0.02
C ALA A 324 -12.00 -8.74 -0.73
N TYR A 325 -11.41 -9.72 -0.07
CA TYR A 325 -11.27 -11.10 -0.51
C TYR A 325 -11.96 -12.04 0.49
N ALA A 326 -12.43 -13.17 0.01
CA ALA A 326 -13.06 -14.19 0.85
C ALA A 326 -12.05 -14.94 1.73
N ASP A 327 -10.77 -14.95 1.34
CA ASP A 327 -9.68 -15.62 2.04
C ASP A 327 -8.32 -14.93 1.80
N ASN A 328 -7.25 -15.52 2.30
CA ASN A 328 -5.89 -15.01 2.18
C ASN A 328 -5.08 -15.60 1.01
N SER A 329 -5.72 -16.28 0.08
CA SER A 329 -5.04 -16.98 -1.04
C SER A 329 -4.25 -16.06 -1.96
N LEU A 330 -4.55 -14.76 -1.98
CA LEU A 330 -3.82 -13.79 -2.80
C LEU A 330 -2.31 -13.78 -2.47
N TYR A 331 -1.93 -13.88 -1.20
CA TYR A 331 -0.51 -13.94 -0.82
C TYR A 331 0.21 -15.14 -1.43
N ASP A 332 -0.45 -16.30 -1.44
CA ASP A 332 0.13 -17.53 -1.99
C ASP A 332 0.35 -17.42 -3.50
N MET A 333 -0.47 -16.65 -4.19
CA MET A 333 -0.33 -16.43 -5.63
C MET A 333 0.91 -15.62 -6.00
N PHE A 334 1.43 -14.81 -5.09
CA PHE A 334 2.66 -14.02 -5.30
C PHE A 334 3.96 -14.76 -4.95
N TYR A 335 3.89 -16.02 -4.52
CA TYR A 335 5.10 -16.84 -4.53
C TYR A 335 5.60 -17.02 -5.96
N LEU A 336 6.90 -16.80 -6.18
CA LEU A 336 7.48 -16.81 -7.54
C LEU A 336 7.25 -18.13 -8.25
N LYS A 337 7.25 -19.25 -7.52
CA LYS A 337 6.91 -20.57 -8.08
C LYS A 337 5.51 -20.64 -8.69
N ASN A 338 4.58 -19.82 -8.20
CA ASN A 338 3.20 -19.75 -8.71
C ASN A 338 3.08 -18.74 -9.85
N LEU A 339 3.81 -17.61 -9.77
CA LEU A 339 3.83 -16.58 -10.82
C LEU A 339 4.55 -17.02 -12.10
N ASN A 340 5.52 -17.92 -11.98
CA ASN A 340 6.30 -18.41 -13.13
C ASN A 340 5.60 -19.53 -13.91
N LYS A 341 4.42 -19.96 -13.49
CA LYS A 341 3.60 -20.90 -14.27
C LYS A 341 2.95 -20.17 -15.44
N ASP A 342 2.80 -20.88 -16.56
CA ASP A 342 2.15 -20.30 -17.73
C ASP A 342 0.69 -19.92 -17.42
N PHE A 343 0.24 -18.80 -17.97
CA PHE A 343 -1.10 -18.25 -17.73
C PHE A 343 -2.22 -19.23 -18.07
N GLU A 344 -2.00 -20.11 -19.05
CA GLU A 344 -3.02 -21.04 -19.53
C GLU A 344 -3.29 -22.19 -18.58
N GLU A 345 -2.35 -22.55 -17.71
CA GLU A 345 -2.47 -23.77 -16.89
C GLU A 345 -3.01 -23.54 -15.47
N ASN A 346 -3.04 -22.29 -14.94
CA ASN A 346 -3.03 -22.22 -13.48
C ASN A 346 -3.75 -21.09 -12.77
N THR A 347 -4.45 -20.15 -13.40
CA THR A 347 -4.58 -18.93 -12.65
C THR A 347 -5.93 -18.27 -12.66
N LYS A 348 -6.94 -19.05 -12.39
CA LYS A 348 -8.12 -18.44 -11.83
C LYS A 348 -7.82 -18.06 -10.39
N LEU A 349 -7.96 -16.77 -10.06
CA LEU A 349 -7.97 -16.33 -8.66
C LEU A 349 -8.96 -17.19 -7.90
N THR A 350 -8.50 -17.88 -6.88
CA THR A 350 -9.38 -18.66 -6.00
C THR A 350 -10.31 -17.75 -5.20
N SER A 351 -9.92 -16.48 -5.03
CA SER A 351 -10.72 -15.44 -4.42
C SER A 351 -10.62 -14.17 -5.25
N THR A 352 -11.72 -13.80 -5.90
CA THR A 352 -11.81 -12.55 -6.70
C THR A 352 -11.93 -11.35 -5.77
N PRO A 353 -11.17 -10.25 -6.01
CA PRO A 353 -11.36 -9.02 -5.26
C PRO A 353 -12.76 -8.43 -5.52
N ILE A 354 -13.41 -8.00 -4.46
CA ILE A 354 -14.74 -7.40 -4.51
C ILE A 354 -14.69 -6.02 -3.89
N CYS A 355 -15.11 -5.00 -4.63
CA CYS A 355 -15.28 -3.66 -4.11
C CYS A 355 -16.59 -3.59 -3.34
N LYS A 356 -16.50 -3.43 -2.02
CA LYS A 356 -17.62 -3.44 -1.08
C LYS A 356 -17.81 -2.07 -0.46
N ARG A 357 -19.05 -1.62 -0.40
CA ARG A 357 -19.46 -0.41 0.32
C ARG A 357 -20.19 -0.78 1.59
N PHE A 358 -19.63 -0.39 2.72
CA PHE A 358 -20.32 -0.45 4.01
C PHE A 358 -20.94 0.91 4.33
N VAL A 359 -22.16 0.88 4.86
CA VAL A 359 -22.91 2.06 5.32
C VAL A 359 -23.23 1.85 6.78
N VAL A 360 -22.55 2.56 7.65
CA VAL A 360 -22.59 2.31 9.10
C VAL A 360 -23.22 3.50 9.80
N PRO A 361 -24.41 3.32 10.42
CA PRO A 361 -25.08 4.38 11.16
C PRO A 361 -24.38 4.60 12.51
N LEU A 362 -23.71 5.74 12.68
CA LEU A 362 -23.16 6.14 13.99
C LEU A 362 -24.21 6.78 14.86
N GLN A 363 -25.18 7.44 14.24
CA GLN A 363 -26.35 8.02 14.91
C GLN A 363 -27.57 7.17 14.57
N TYR A 364 -28.13 6.51 15.55
CA TYR A 364 -29.29 5.63 15.39
C TYR A 364 -30.12 5.62 16.68
N ASP A 365 -31.37 5.20 16.56
CA ASP A 365 -32.25 4.99 17.71
C ASP A 365 -31.76 3.78 18.53
N LYS A 366 -31.28 4.03 19.72
CA LYS A 366 -30.78 2.98 20.64
C LYS A 366 -31.90 2.06 21.12
N ASP A 367 -33.15 2.52 21.11
CA ASP A 367 -34.33 1.74 21.48
C ASP A 367 -34.93 0.96 20.29
N ALA A 368 -34.32 1.04 19.11
CA ALA A 368 -34.74 0.28 17.96
C ALA A 368 -34.81 -1.23 18.26
N GLU A 369 -35.79 -1.90 17.69
CA GLU A 369 -35.98 -3.34 17.89
C GLU A 369 -34.79 -4.16 17.37
N VAL A 370 -34.48 -5.24 18.07
CA VAL A 370 -33.50 -6.23 17.61
C VAL A 370 -33.96 -6.81 16.26
N GLY A 371 -33.02 -6.91 15.31
CA GLY A 371 -33.30 -7.36 13.95
C GLY A 371 -33.67 -6.25 12.98
N SER A 372 -33.86 -5.00 13.44
CA SER A 372 -34.14 -3.88 12.54
C SER A 372 -32.88 -3.39 11.84
N ASN A 373 -33.03 -3.01 10.56
CA ASN A 373 -31.99 -2.35 9.80
C ASN A 373 -31.93 -0.87 10.18
N LEU A 374 -30.77 -0.43 10.67
CA LEU A 374 -30.57 0.94 11.16
C LEU A 374 -30.07 1.91 10.06
N VAL A 375 -29.77 1.41 8.86
CA VAL A 375 -29.40 2.24 7.72
C VAL A 375 -30.62 2.99 7.21
N THR A 376 -30.51 4.29 7.09
CA THR A 376 -31.60 5.17 6.60
C THR A 376 -31.31 5.77 5.22
N LEU A 377 -30.09 5.57 4.70
CA LEU A 377 -29.72 5.99 3.35
C LEU A 377 -30.24 5.00 2.29
N PRO A 378 -30.57 5.47 1.07
CA PRO A 378 -31.01 4.60 -0.02
C PRO A 378 -29.83 3.79 -0.57
N CYS A 379 -29.70 2.55 -0.14
CA CYS A 379 -28.68 1.61 -0.57
C CYS A 379 -29.09 0.17 -0.27
N THR A 380 -28.35 -0.79 -0.78
CA THR A 380 -28.55 -2.21 -0.46
C THR A 380 -27.76 -2.67 0.77
N ALA A 381 -26.82 -1.86 1.26
CA ALA A 381 -26.09 -2.15 2.49
C ALA A 381 -27.03 -2.11 3.70
N THR A 382 -26.77 -2.98 4.67
CA THR A 382 -27.57 -3.06 5.91
C THR A 382 -26.69 -3.03 7.14
N ALA A 383 -27.26 -2.57 8.25
CA ALA A 383 -26.66 -2.61 9.57
C ALA A 383 -27.76 -2.99 10.57
N VAL A 384 -27.73 -4.23 11.03
CA VAL A 384 -28.82 -4.84 11.80
C VAL A 384 -28.43 -4.94 13.26
N LYS A 385 -29.30 -4.43 14.12
CA LYS A 385 -29.11 -4.49 15.58
C LYS A 385 -29.29 -5.92 16.07
N GLU A 386 -28.33 -6.38 16.87
CA GLU A 386 -28.35 -7.71 17.47
C GLU A 386 -28.72 -7.69 18.96
N LYS A 387 -29.00 -8.86 19.53
CA LYS A 387 -29.46 -9.01 20.92
C LYS A 387 -28.46 -8.50 21.96
N ASP A 388 -27.16 -8.62 21.66
CA ASP A 388 -26.08 -8.18 22.55
C ASP A 388 -25.74 -6.68 22.41
N GLY A 389 -26.47 -5.96 21.55
CA GLY A 389 -26.26 -4.55 21.27
C GLY A 389 -25.21 -4.29 20.19
N SER A 390 -24.53 -5.31 19.67
CA SER A 390 -23.68 -5.18 18.50
C SER A 390 -24.50 -4.98 17.23
N ILE A 391 -23.86 -4.47 16.18
CA ILE A 391 -24.51 -4.20 14.91
C ILE A 391 -23.79 -4.98 13.82
N TYR A 392 -24.53 -5.85 13.15
CA TYR A 392 -24.06 -6.63 12.02
C TYR A 392 -24.24 -5.88 10.70
N CYS A 393 -23.14 -5.59 10.04
CA CYS A 393 -23.08 -4.82 8.80
C CYS A 393 -22.91 -5.74 7.60
N GLN A 394 -23.76 -5.57 6.59
CA GLN A 394 -23.61 -6.24 5.29
C GLN A 394 -23.39 -5.17 4.21
N PRO A 395 -22.44 -5.39 3.28
CA PRO A 395 -22.09 -4.38 2.29
C PRO A 395 -23.06 -4.35 1.10
N GLU A 396 -23.05 -3.24 0.40
CA GLU A 396 -23.44 -3.15 -0.99
C GLU A 396 -22.24 -3.54 -1.86
N ILE A 397 -22.46 -4.41 -2.84
CA ILE A 397 -21.42 -4.79 -3.80
C ILE A 397 -21.37 -3.72 -4.89
N LEU A 398 -20.23 -3.05 -5.04
CA LEU A 398 -20.04 -2.05 -6.08
C LEU A 398 -19.59 -2.69 -7.41
N CYS A 399 -18.54 -3.47 -7.40
CA CYS A 399 -18.05 -4.22 -8.54
C CYS A 399 -17.08 -5.34 -8.11
N GLU A 400 -16.68 -6.16 -9.06
CA GLU A 400 -15.72 -7.25 -8.87
C GLU A 400 -14.52 -7.07 -9.79
N GLY A 401 -13.37 -7.64 -9.40
CA GLY A 401 -12.19 -7.78 -10.25
C GLY A 401 -11.33 -6.53 -10.37
N ILE A 402 -11.42 -5.58 -9.46
CA ILE A 402 -10.52 -4.43 -9.42
C ILE A 402 -9.57 -4.48 -8.23
N GLU A 403 -8.36 -3.97 -8.43
CA GLU A 403 -7.32 -3.83 -7.41
C GLU A 403 -6.47 -2.59 -7.66
N LEU A 404 -5.54 -2.32 -6.74
CA LEU A 404 -4.69 -1.13 -6.76
C LEU A 404 -5.52 0.15 -6.97
N PRO A 405 -6.49 0.40 -6.08
CA PRO A 405 -7.39 1.55 -6.22
C PRO A 405 -6.65 2.85 -5.94
N HIS A 406 -7.00 3.86 -6.72
CA HIS A 406 -6.53 5.23 -6.58
C HIS A 406 -7.68 6.19 -6.80
N ILE A 407 -7.71 7.28 -6.06
CA ILE A 407 -8.72 8.34 -6.23
C ILE A 407 -8.05 9.69 -6.44
N ASN A 408 -8.81 10.67 -6.90
CA ASN A 408 -8.41 12.06 -6.74
C ASN A 408 -8.36 12.36 -5.24
N TYR A 409 -7.16 12.54 -4.69
CA TYR A 409 -6.95 12.66 -3.25
C TYR A 409 -7.59 13.91 -2.62
N ASP A 410 -7.92 14.92 -3.42
CA ASP A 410 -8.69 16.08 -2.95
C ASP A 410 -10.11 15.68 -2.49
N TYR A 411 -10.59 14.52 -2.92
CA TYR A 411 -11.86 13.92 -2.50
C TYR A 411 -11.69 12.85 -1.42
N ASN A 412 -10.49 12.65 -0.90
CA ASN A 412 -10.30 11.72 0.21
C ASN A 412 -11.04 12.22 1.46
N GLY A 413 -11.80 11.35 2.08
CA GLY A 413 -12.65 11.69 3.23
C GLY A 413 -13.93 12.43 2.87
N LYS A 414 -14.26 12.56 1.61
CA LYS A 414 -15.43 13.28 1.09
C LYS A 414 -16.24 12.39 0.15
N LYS A 415 -17.51 12.76 -0.06
CA LYS A 415 -18.33 12.11 -1.08
C LYS A 415 -17.68 12.26 -2.46
N TYR A 416 -17.57 11.16 -3.18
CA TYR A 416 -16.80 11.06 -4.42
C TYR A 416 -17.52 10.17 -5.44
N LYS A 417 -17.01 10.14 -6.67
CA LYS A 417 -17.59 9.38 -7.78
C LYS A 417 -16.63 8.36 -8.38
N TYR A 418 -15.34 8.65 -8.46
CA TYR A 418 -14.44 7.89 -9.32
C TYR A 418 -13.34 7.16 -8.57
N VAL A 419 -13.16 5.89 -8.94
CA VAL A 419 -12.02 5.07 -8.57
C VAL A 419 -11.26 4.72 -9.84
N PHE A 420 -9.96 4.96 -9.83
CA PHE A 420 -9.04 4.50 -10.86
C PHE A 420 -8.32 3.27 -10.32
N ALA A 421 -8.28 2.20 -11.07
CA ALA A 421 -7.78 0.92 -10.58
C ALA A 421 -7.22 0.07 -11.71
N THR A 422 -6.82 -1.14 -11.38
CA THR A 422 -6.45 -2.17 -12.34
C THR A 422 -7.47 -3.29 -12.33
N GLU A 423 -7.65 -3.97 -13.46
CA GLU A 423 -8.45 -5.19 -13.54
C GLU A 423 -7.59 -6.41 -13.20
N VAL A 424 -8.11 -7.25 -12.31
CA VAL A 424 -7.45 -8.48 -11.83
C VAL A 424 -8.47 -9.60 -11.87
N GLN A 425 -8.48 -10.44 -12.93
CA GLN A 425 -9.48 -11.50 -13.12
C GLN A 425 -8.93 -12.91 -12.98
N TRP A 426 -7.81 -13.17 -13.64
CA TRP A 426 -7.30 -14.53 -13.83
C TRP A 426 -6.02 -14.81 -13.08
N SER A 427 -5.29 -13.77 -12.77
CA SER A 427 -3.98 -13.76 -12.13
C SER A 427 -3.91 -12.55 -11.20
N PRO A 428 -3.05 -12.53 -10.19
CA PRO A 428 -2.80 -11.33 -9.41
C PRO A 428 -2.16 -10.20 -10.23
N VAL A 429 -1.78 -10.50 -11.49
CA VAL A 429 -1.15 -9.53 -12.39
C VAL A 429 -2.24 -8.73 -13.10
N PRO A 430 -2.19 -7.39 -13.04
CA PRO A 430 -3.16 -6.53 -13.71
C PRO A 430 -3.17 -6.69 -15.22
N THR A 431 -4.36 -6.68 -15.82
CA THR A 431 -4.54 -6.83 -17.28
C THR A 431 -5.04 -5.57 -17.96
N LYS A 432 -5.74 -4.71 -17.24
CA LYS A 432 -6.32 -3.46 -17.75
C LYS A 432 -6.26 -2.36 -16.70
N THR A 433 -6.29 -1.12 -17.16
CA THR A 433 -6.54 0.05 -16.33
C THR A 433 -8.02 0.39 -16.42
N VAL A 434 -8.66 0.71 -15.30
CA VAL A 434 -10.09 0.95 -15.23
C VAL A 434 -10.41 2.26 -14.52
N LYS A 435 -11.50 2.89 -14.95
CA LYS A 435 -12.18 3.99 -14.26
C LYS A 435 -13.57 3.51 -13.87
N PHE A 436 -13.88 3.54 -12.59
CA PHE A 436 -15.14 3.08 -12.06
C PHE A 436 -15.90 4.21 -11.37
N ASN A 437 -17.17 4.39 -11.74
CA ASN A 437 -18.07 5.33 -11.08
C ASN A 437 -18.84 4.60 -9.97
N VAL A 438 -18.57 4.93 -8.72
CA VAL A 438 -19.19 4.26 -7.55
C VAL A 438 -20.69 4.57 -7.41
N GLN A 439 -21.19 5.64 -8.04
CA GLN A 439 -22.60 6.03 -7.99
C GLN A 439 -23.42 5.35 -9.08
N THR A 440 -22.94 5.38 -10.32
CA THR A 440 -23.64 4.79 -11.49
C THR A 440 -23.26 3.35 -11.78
N LYS A 441 -22.13 2.89 -11.21
CA LYS A 441 -21.50 1.59 -11.48
C LYS A 441 -21.02 1.43 -12.93
N GLU A 442 -20.87 2.52 -13.65
CA GLU A 442 -20.28 2.54 -14.99
C GLU A 442 -18.76 2.33 -14.91
N MET A 443 -18.23 1.54 -15.82
CA MET A 443 -16.81 1.24 -15.90
C MET A 443 -16.27 1.53 -17.29
N LEU A 444 -15.18 2.30 -17.37
CA LEU A 444 -14.37 2.51 -18.55
C LEU A 444 -13.05 1.75 -18.41
N GLN A 445 -12.51 1.27 -19.52
CA GLN A 445 -11.31 0.43 -19.52
C GLN A 445 -10.32 0.86 -20.61
N TRP A 446 -9.05 0.71 -20.30
CA TRP A 446 -7.97 0.70 -21.28
C TRP A 446 -7.21 -0.63 -21.17
N GLY A 447 -6.91 -1.25 -22.29
CA GLY A 447 -6.11 -2.46 -22.36
C GLY A 447 -5.49 -2.63 -23.73
N GLU A 448 -4.36 -3.32 -23.79
CA GLU A 448 -3.65 -3.65 -25.01
C GLU A 448 -2.99 -5.03 -24.84
N ASP A 449 -2.94 -5.80 -25.90
CA ASP A 449 -2.38 -7.15 -25.86
C ASP A 449 -0.91 -7.13 -25.40
N HIS A 450 -0.54 -8.09 -24.56
CA HIS A 450 0.79 -8.23 -23.96
C HIS A 450 1.25 -7.04 -23.12
N CYS A 451 0.32 -6.19 -22.69
CA CYS A 451 0.57 -5.04 -21.83
C CYS A 451 -0.01 -5.27 -20.43
N TRP A 452 0.79 -4.96 -19.41
CA TRP A 452 0.47 -5.19 -18.01
C TRP A 452 0.59 -3.87 -17.25
N PRO A 453 -0.53 -3.21 -16.91
CA PRO A 453 -0.50 -1.92 -16.23
C PRO A 453 -0.15 -2.05 -14.75
N SER A 454 0.43 -1.00 -14.21
CA SER A 454 0.64 -0.80 -12.79
C SER A 454 -0.49 0.03 -12.16
N GLU A 455 -0.38 0.34 -10.87
CA GLU A 455 -1.32 1.24 -10.19
C GLU A 455 -1.45 2.57 -10.95
N PRO A 456 -2.66 2.98 -11.33
CA PRO A 456 -2.89 4.27 -11.98
C PRO A 456 -2.75 5.42 -10.96
N ILE A 457 -2.14 6.51 -11.39
CA ILE A 457 -1.97 7.72 -10.58
C ILE A 457 -2.74 8.87 -11.26
N PHE A 458 -3.67 9.47 -10.54
CA PHE A 458 -4.40 10.64 -10.98
C PHE A 458 -3.58 11.91 -10.73
N VAL A 459 -3.49 12.77 -11.76
CA VAL A 459 -2.88 14.09 -11.66
C VAL A 459 -3.93 15.13 -12.08
N PRO A 460 -4.37 16.01 -11.17
CA PRO A 460 -5.36 17.02 -11.52
C PRO A 460 -4.77 18.05 -12.48
N SER A 461 -5.60 18.56 -13.41
CA SER A 461 -5.24 19.71 -14.20
C SER A 461 -5.20 20.97 -13.32
N PRO A 462 -4.41 22.01 -13.68
CA PRO A 462 -4.31 23.23 -12.88
C PRO A 462 -5.65 23.96 -12.68
N ASP A 463 -6.54 23.88 -13.68
CA ASP A 463 -7.85 24.52 -13.68
C ASP A 463 -8.99 23.54 -13.39
N ALA A 464 -8.71 22.43 -12.71
CA ALA A 464 -9.68 21.40 -12.42
C ALA A 464 -10.90 21.95 -11.66
N ARG A 465 -12.09 21.66 -12.15
CA ARG A 465 -13.38 21.99 -11.54
C ARG A 465 -14.16 20.75 -11.11
N GLU A 466 -13.99 19.66 -11.86
CA GLU A 466 -14.63 18.38 -11.58
C GLU A 466 -13.60 17.36 -11.07
N GLU A 467 -14.09 16.33 -10.42
CA GLU A 467 -13.27 15.29 -9.79
C GLU A 467 -12.32 14.58 -10.76
N ASP A 468 -12.75 14.42 -12.02
CA ASP A 468 -11.98 13.73 -13.06
C ASP A 468 -11.32 14.69 -14.07
N ASP A 469 -11.21 15.97 -13.74
CA ASP A 469 -10.47 16.94 -14.54
C ASP A 469 -8.96 16.77 -14.35
N GLY A 470 -8.35 15.95 -15.17
CA GLY A 470 -6.93 15.62 -15.08
C GLY A 470 -6.55 14.48 -15.99
N ILE A 471 -5.45 13.85 -15.65
CA ILE A 471 -4.89 12.72 -16.38
C ILE A 471 -4.61 11.54 -15.47
N ILE A 472 -4.47 10.37 -16.07
CA ILE A 472 -4.00 9.16 -15.43
C ILE A 472 -2.62 8.82 -15.99
N LEU A 473 -1.68 8.55 -15.09
CA LEU A 473 -0.36 8.02 -15.37
C LEU A 473 -0.27 6.57 -14.91
N THR A 474 0.14 5.65 -15.78
CA THR A 474 0.39 4.26 -15.40
C THR A 474 1.55 3.69 -16.18
N CYS A 475 2.44 2.99 -15.48
CA CYS A 475 3.58 2.30 -16.09
C CYS A 475 3.09 0.98 -16.70
N ILE A 476 3.44 0.73 -17.94
CA ILE A 476 3.05 -0.46 -18.68
C ILE A 476 4.28 -1.32 -18.92
N VAL A 477 4.30 -2.51 -18.33
CA VAL A 477 5.29 -3.54 -18.68
C VAL A 477 4.74 -4.40 -19.80
N THR A 478 5.63 -4.96 -20.62
CA THR A 478 5.25 -5.76 -21.77
C THR A 478 5.84 -7.17 -21.67
N SER A 479 5.11 -8.15 -22.12
CA SER A 479 5.56 -9.55 -22.20
C SER A 479 6.04 -9.94 -23.59
N ASP A 480 5.78 -9.12 -24.61
CA ASP A 480 6.28 -9.30 -25.97
C ASP A 480 7.69 -8.69 -26.09
N PRO A 481 8.73 -9.47 -26.43
CA PRO A 481 10.09 -8.97 -26.57
C PRO A 481 10.24 -7.92 -27.71
N ASN A 482 9.28 -7.84 -28.63
CA ASN A 482 9.28 -6.87 -29.73
C ASN A 482 8.54 -5.57 -29.37
N LYS A 483 7.99 -5.48 -28.18
CA LYS A 483 7.22 -4.32 -27.72
C LYS A 483 7.90 -3.71 -26.49
N ALA A 484 8.41 -2.49 -26.65
CA ALA A 484 9.04 -1.78 -25.55
C ALA A 484 8.00 -1.34 -24.50
N PRO A 485 8.35 -1.37 -23.21
CA PRO A 485 7.50 -0.83 -22.16
C PRO A 485 7.37 0.69 -22.26
N PHE A 486 6.33 1.24 -21.67
CA PHE A 486 6.04 2.66 -21.76
C PHE A 486 5.25 3.18 -20.55
N LEU A 487 5.31 4.47 -20.37
CA LEU A 487 4.39 5.20 -19.52
C LEU A 487 3.18 5.61 -20.36
N LEU A 488 1.99 5.21 -19.91
CA LEU A 488 0.72 5.57 -20.54
C LEU A 488 0.15 6.83 -19.88
N VAL A 489 -0.34 7.75 -20.70
CA VAL A 489 -1.04 8.96 -20.26
C VAL A 489 -2.46 8.93 -20.83
N LEU A 490 -3.44 8.82 -19.95
CA LEU A 490 -4.85 8.84 -20.29
C LEU A 490 -5.49 10.17 -19.87
N ASP A 491 -6.46 10.64 -20.64
CA ASP A 491 -7.41 11.64 -20.16
C ASP A 491 -8.30 11.00 -19.09
N ALA A 492 -8.32 11.57 -17.88
CA ALA A 492 -9.06 10.95 -16.78
C ALA A 492 -10.59 11.00 -16.97
N LYS A 493 -11.10 11.93 -17.75
CA LYS A 493 -12.54 12.08 -18.02
C LYS A 493 -13.02 11.07 -19.06
N THR A 494 -12.41 11.04 -20.23
CA THR A 494 -12.79 10.16 -21.33
C THR A 494 -12.17 8.78 -21.26
N PHE A 495 -11.11 8.63 -20.48
CA PHE A 495 -10.28 7.44 -20.35
C PHE A 495 -9.61 7.01 -21.66
N LYS A 496 -9.43 7.97 -22.59
CA LYS A 496 -8.74 7.75 -23.86
C LYS A 496 -7.26 8.14 -23.74
N GLU A 497 -6.44 7.43 -24.48
CA GLU A 497 -5.01 7.71 -24.54
C GLU A 497 -4.73 9.08 -25.14
N LEU A 498 -3.99 9.92 -24.41
CA LEU A 498 -3.43 11.17 -24.89
C LEU A 498 -2.05 10.95 -25.51
N GLY A 499 -1.26 10.09 -24.94
CA GLY A 499 0.05 9.74 -25.41
C GLY A 499 0.74 8.69 -24.56
N ARG A 500 1.94 8.32 -24.98
CA ARG A 500 2.80 7.40 -24.26
C ARG A 500 4.26 7.80 -24.37
N ALA A 501 5.03 7.51 -23.35
CA ALA A 501 6.47 7.71 -23.32
C ALA A 501 7.15 6.34 -23.28
N THR A 502 7.75 5.95 -24.38
CA THR A 502 8.36 4.64 -24.57
C THR A 502 9.82 4.66 -24.15
N VAL A 503 10.25 3.65 -23.39
CA VAL A 503 11.63 3.48 -22.94
C VAL A 503 12.12 2.11 -23.37
N ASN A 504 13.26 2.09 -24.04
CA ASN A 504 13.84 0.82 -24.51
C ASN A 504 14.71 0.18 -23.42
N ILE A 505 14.08 -0.25 -22.35
CA ILE A 505 14.69 -0.93 -21.20
C ILE A 505 13.79 -2.06 -20.72
N ASP A 506 14.28 -2.89 -19.82
CA ASP A 506 13.49 -3.90 -19.12
C ASP A 506 12.83 -3.26 -17.89
N LEU A 507 11.63 -2.73 -18.06
CA LEU A 507 10.87 -2.07 -16.99
C LEU A 507 10.29 -3.11 -16.03
N HIS A 508 10.41 -2.88 -14.71
CA HIS A 508 9.84 -3.79 -13.73
C HIS A 508 8.37 -3.43 -13.43
N LEU A 509 7.60 -4.46 -13.10
CA LEU A 509 6.26 -4.26 -12.53
C LEU A 509 6.42 -3.75 -11.10
N ASP A 510 5.85 -2.60 -10.82
CA ASP A 510 5.95 -1.92 -9.52
C ASP A 510 4.68 -2.10 -8.65
N LEU A 511 4.69 -1.50 -7.47
CA LEU A 511 3.58 -1.55 -6.51
C LEU A 511 2.86 -0.22 -6.41
N HIS A 512 3.48 0.77 -5.79
CA HIS A 512 2.88 2.06 -5.51
C HIS A 512 3.85 3.21 -5.78
N GLY A 513 3.32 4.40 -5.78
CA GLY A 513 4.10 5.61 -5.93
C GLY A 513 3.24 6.86 -5.85
N ARG A 514 3.79 7.97 -6.30
CA ARG A 514 3.09 9.25 -6.33
C ARG A 514 3.65 10.18 -7.39
N PHE A 515 2.83 11.12 -7.80
CA PHE A 515 3.26 12.23 -8.62
C PHE A 515 3.70 13.40 -7.72
N ILE A 516 4.88 13.96 -8.01
CA ILE A 516 5.45 15.10 -7.31
C ILE A 516 5.42 16.29 -8.28
N PRO A 517 4.53 17.27 -8.06
CA PRO A 517 4.51 18.48 -8.89
C PRO A 517 5.85 19.21 -8.84
N GLU A 518 6.22 19.91 -9.91
CA GLU A 518 7.50 20.63 -10.00
C GLU A 518 7.70 21.61 -8.83
N LYS A 519 6.65 22.26 -8.36
CA LYS A 519 6.69 23.18 -7.21
C LYS A 519 7.11 22.50 -5.89
N ASP A 520 6.93 21.19 -5.77
CA ASP A 520 7.27 20.43 -4.58
C ASP A 520 8.66 19.76 -4.68
N VAL A 521 9.33 19.93 -5.81
CA VAL A 521 10.70 19.44 -6.02
C VAL A 521 11.67 20.54 -5.59
N LYS A 522 12.50 20.27 -4.55
CA LYS A 522 13.52 21.21 -4.10
C LYS A 522 14.57 21.41 -5.21
N THR A 523 14.88 22.65 -5.50
CA THR A 523 16.06 22.99 -6.31
C THR A 523 17.32 22.86 -5.47
N GLU A 524 18.40 22.35 -6.04
CA GLU A 524 19.69 22.12 -5.35
C GLU A 524 20.37 23.39 -4.78
N THR A 525 19.69 24.53 -4.83
CA THR A 525 20.20 25.85 -4.43
C THR A 525 19.62 26.38 -3.11
N GLU A 526 18.86 25.61 -2.36
CA GLU A 526 18.36 26.04 -1.03
C GLU A 526 18.86 25.18 0.14
#